data_bdbc36b0ff3650dff681358bfa6f9eef
#
_entry.id   bdbc36b0ff3650dff681358bfa6f9eef
#
_cell.length_a   1.000
_cell.length_b   1.000
_cell.length_c   1.000
_cell.angle_alpha   90.00
_cell.angle_beta   90.00
_cell.angle_gamma   90.00
#
_symmetry.space_group_name_H-M   'P 1'
#
loop_
_entity.id
_entity.type
_entity.pdbx_description
1 polymer ?
#
loop_
_entity_poly.entity_id
_entity_poly.type
_entity_poly.pdbx_seq_one_letter_code
_entity_poly.pdbx_strand_id
1 'polypeptide(L)'
;SAASDVYKRQKVFVPILLIASLLNYLILGTISKMSVITAVLVIFFGALTIWFKDPTFIKMKPTIIYLSFAAVLIIGLMRKKSLLQSLMGSTLALEEEGWMLLTKRIIIFFISLAFLNELVWRYFGQDQWVNFKTFGMPILSLLFFAFQYKLFQKYLIDKEN
;
A
#
# COMPACT_ATOMS: atom_id res chain seq x y z
N SER A 1 -10.77 -2.59 29.04
CA SER A 1 -11.52 -2.08 27.89
C SER A 1 -11.09 -2.76 26.60
N ALA A 2 -11.95 -2.76 25.59
CA ALA A 2 -11.64 -3.38 24.29
C ALA A 2 -10.42 -2.76 23.63
N ALA A 3 -10.23 -1.43 23.75
CA ALA A 3 -9.07 -0.73 23.20
C ALA A 3 -7.77 -1.18 23.88
N SER A 4 -7.79 -1.41 25.19
CA SER A 4 -6.64 -1.89 25.95
C SER A 4 -6.25 -3.32 25.54
N ASP A 5 -7.25 -4.18 25.29
CA ASP A 5 -7.01 -5.55 24.85
C ASP A 5 -6.44 -5.62 23.44
N VAL A 6 -6.93 -4.78 22.53
CA VAL A 6 -6.38 -4.68 21.17
C VAL A 6 -4.92 -4.21 21.20
N TYR A 7 -4.61 -3.23 22.04
CA TYR A 7 -3.25 -2.72 22.21
C TYR A 7 -2.29 -3.81 22.72
N LYS A 8 -2.74 -4.59 23.71
CA LYS A 8 -1.94 -5.71 24.24
C LYS A 8 -1.69 -6.78 23.19
N ARG A 9 -2.70 -7.11 22.40
CA ARG A 9 -2.59 -8.08 21.29
C ARG A 9 -1.56 -7.61 20.26
N GLN A 10 -1.57 -6.34 19.91
CA GLN A 10 -0.62 -5.79 18.94
C GLN A 10 0.81 -5.82 19.48
N LYS A 11 1.02 -5.55 20.77
CA LYS A 11 2.33 -5.64 21.41
C LYS A 11 2.94 -7.04 21.34
N VAL A 12 2.09 -8.07 21.40
CA VAL A 12 2.54 -9.47 21.32
C VAL A 12 2.70 -9.88 19.85
N PHE A 13 1.79 -9.47 18.99
CA PHE A 13 1.72 -9.91 17.60
C PHE A 13 2.91 -9.41 16.77
N VAL A 14 3.31 -8.15 16.93
CA VAL A 14 4.41 -7.57 16.15
C VAL A 14 5.75 -8.26 16.42
N PRO A 15 6.17 -8.48 17.69
CA PRO A 15 7.40 -9.24 17.96
C PRO A 15 7.35 -10.68 17.43
N ILE A 16 6.20 -11.34 17.48
CA ILE A 16 6.04 -12.70 16.96
C ILE A 16 6.26 -12.73 15.47
N LEU A 17 5.69 -11.78 14.73
CA LEU A 17 5.88 -11.67 13.29
C LEU A 17 7.34 -11.40 12.92
N LEU A 18 8.04 -10.55 13.68
CA LEU A 18 9.45 -10.28 13.48
C LEU A 18 10.29 -11.54 13.66
N ILE A 19 10.06 -12.28 14.75
CA ILE A 19 10.76 -13.52 15.03
C ILE A 19 10.47 -14.56 13.96
N ALA A 20 9.21 -14.70 13.56
CA ALA A 20 8.81 -15.64 12.50
C ALA A 20 9.48 -15.32 11.17
N SER A 21 9.55 -14.02 10.79
CA SER A 21 10.21 -13.59 9.57
C SER A 21 11.71 -13.84 9.61
N LEU A 22 12.35 -13.58 10.75
CA LEU A 22 13.77 -13.81 10.94
C LEU A 22 14.08 -15.32 10.89
N LEU A 23 13.29 -16.14 11.57
CA LEU A 23 13.44 -17.60 11.52
C LEU A 23 13.25 -18.14 10.12
N ASN A 24 12.28 -17.61 9.39
CA ASN A 24 12.05 -17.99 7.99
C ASN A 24 13.27 -17.66 7.13
N TYR A 25 13.87 -16.49 7.32
CA TYR A 25 15.09 -16.09 6.64
C TYR A 25 16.27 -17.02 6.95
N LEU A 26 16.47 -17.33 8.24
CA LEU A 26 17.58 -18.19 8.69
C LEU A 26 17.42 -19.63 8.18
N ILE A 27 16.19 -20.14 8.13
CA ILE A 27 15.93 -21.53 7.71
C ILE A 27 15.97 -21.67 6.20
N LEU A 28 15.32 -20.76 5.47
CA LEU A 28 15.18 -20.86 4.01
C LEU A 28 16.28 -20.17 3.24
N GLY A 29 17.07 -19.29 3.90
CA GLY A 29 18.13 -18.53 3.24
C GLY A 29 17.64 -17.51 2.22
N THR A 30 16.34 -17.45 2.01
CA THR A 30 15.72 -16.49 1.10
C THR A 30 14.48 -15.91 1.73
N ILE A 31 14.30 -14.59 1.59
CA ILE A 31 13.05 -13.93 1.97
C ILE A 31 12.31 -13.59 0.68
N SER A 32 11.04 -13.99 0.56
CA SER A 32 10.24 -13.54 -0.56
C SER A 32 10.03 -12.02 -0.46
N LYS A 33 10.02 -11.33 -1.62
CA LYS A 33 9.80 -9.88 -1.65
C LYS A 33 8.49 -9.49 -0.97
N MET A 34 7.47 -10.34 -1.13
CA MET A 34 6.17 -10.14 -0.50
C MET A 34 6.26 -10.18 1.02
N SER A 35 6.99 -11.15 1.58
CA SER A 35 7.17 -11.27 3.03
C SER A 35 7.92 -10.05 3.61
N VAL A 36 8.94 -9.56 2.93
CA VAL A 36 9.70 -8.39 3.36
C VAL A 36 8.81 -7.15 3.39
N ILE A 37 8.06 -6.93 2.32
CA ILE A 37 7.16 -5.78 2.21
C ILE A 37 6.08 -5.85 3.30
N THR A 38 5.48 -7.02 3.50
CA THR A 38 4.47 -7.23 4.54
C THR A 38 5.03 -6.97 5.93
N ALA A 39 6.22 -7.52 6.21
CA ALA A 39 6.87 -7.33 7.51
C ALA A 39 7.17 -5.85 7.80
N VAL A 40 7.71 -5.13 6.80
CA VAL A 40 8.00 -3.69 6.94
C VAL A 40 6.72 -2.91 7.20
N LEU A 41 5.65 -3.21 6.47
CA LEU A 41 4.37 -2.53 6.66
C LEU A 41 3.79 -2.81 8.04
N VAL A 42 3.81 -4.06 8.51
CA VAL A 42 3.29 -4.44 9.82
C VAL A 42 4.08 -3.75 10.93
N ILE A 43 5.41 -3.75 10.84
CA ILE A 43 6.27 -3.08 11.83
C ILE A 43 5.98 -1.58 11.87
N PHE A 44 5.93 -0.95 10.70
CA PHE A 44 5.71 0.49 10.58
C PHE A 44 4.36 0.90 11.16
N PHE A 45 3.28 0.19 10.79
CA PHE A 45 1.95 0.49 11.30
C PHE A 45 1.78 0.12 12.77
N GLY A 46 2.39 -1.00 13.20
CA GLY A 46 2.39 -1.37 14.60
C GLY A 46 3.07 -0.33 15.48
N ALA A 47 4.24 0.15 15.07
CA ALA A 47 4.96 1.19 15.77
C ALA A 47 4.16 2.49 15.84
N LEU A 48 3.55 2.90 14.73
CA LEU A 48 2.71 4.10 14.67
C LEU A 48 1.49 3.96 15.57
N THR A 49 0.84 2.79 15.59
CA THR A 49 -0.32 2.55 16.45
C THR A 49 0.03 2.66 17.93
N ILE A 50 1.22 2.20 18.32
CA ILE A 50 1.71 2.29 19.70
C ILE A 50 2.01 3.74 20.07
N TRP A 51 2.57 4.53 19.16
CA TRP A 51 2.99 5.92 19.41
C TRP A 51 1.83 6.92 19.38
N PHE A 52 0.83 6.70 18.55
CA PHE A 52 -0.25 7.66 18.33
C PHE A 52 -1.61 7.04 18.68
N LYS A 53 -2.04 7.23 19.92
CA LYS A 53 -3.38 6.84 20.40
C LYS A 53 -4.41 7.93 20.13
N ASP A 54 -4.06 8.98 19.39
CA ASP A 54 -4.90 10.14 19.13
C ASP A 54 -5.95 9.79 18.04
N PRO A 55 -7.23 10.22 18.20
CA PRO A 55 -8.24 10.10 17.15
C PRO A 55 -7.84 10.74 15.82
N THR A 56 -7.03 11.80 15.85
CA THR A 56 -6.47 12.43 14.65
C THR A 56 -5.64 11.44 13.84
N PHE A 57 -4.93 10.55 14.52
CA PHE A 57 -4.11 9.53 13.84
C PHE A 57 -4.95 8.59 12.99
N ILE A 58 -6.17 8.24 13.46
CA ILE A 58 -7.07 7.37 12.70
C ILE A 58 -7.43 8.01 11.36
N LYS A 59 -7.63 9.33 11.35
CA LYS A 59 -7.93 10.08 10.12
C LYS A 59 -6.72 10.20 9.20
N MET A 60 -5.52 10.18 9.75
CA MET A 60 -4.26 10.20 8.99
C MET A 60 -3.86 8.82 8.47
N LYS A 61 -4.47 7.76 8.95
CA LYS A 61 -4.13 6.39 8.59
C LYS A 61 -4.14 6.14 7.09
N PRO A 62 -5.19 6.54 6.33
CA PRO A 62 -5.15 6.39 4.87
C PRO A 62 -3.99 7.14 4.22
N THR A 63 -3.69 8.36 4.67
CA THR A 63 -2.56 9.14 4.15
C THR A 63 -1.24 8.39 4.31
N ILE A 64 -1.01 7.86 5.51
CA ILE A 64 0.22 7.14 5.84
C ILE A 64 0.33 5.88 4.98
N ILE A 65 -0.76 5.14 4.80
CA ILE A 65 -0.80 3.93 3.98
C ILE A 65 -0.44 4.26 2.53
N TYR A 66 -1.09 5.25 1.94
CA TYR A 66 -0.86 5.61 0.53
C TYR A 66 0.54 6.15 0.31
N LEU A 67 1.05 7.00 1.22
CA LEU A 67 2.41 7.52 1.10
C LEU A 67 3.45 6.41 1.29
N SER A 68 3.20 5.45 2.16
CA SER A 68 4.10 4.31 2.36
C SER A 68 4.19 3.44 1.11
N PHE A 69 3.06 3.12 0.49
CA PHE A 69 3.05 2.38 -0.77
C PHE A 69 3.75 3.16 -1.88
N ALA A 70 3.47 4.46 -1.99
CA ALA A 70 4.12 5.30 -2.98
C ALA A 70 5.64 5.32 -2.78
N ALA A 71 6.11 5.44 -1.54
CA ALA A 71 7.54 5.45 -1.22
C ALA A 71 8.21 4.14 -1.63
N VAL A 72 7.59 3.00 -1.33
CA VAL A 72 8.11 1.68 -1.70
C VAL A 72 8.22 1.55 -3.21
N LEU A 73 7.19 1.97 -3.94
CA LEU A 73 7.20 1.92 -5.41
C LEU A 73 8.25 2.86 -6.00
N ILE A 74 8.45 4.05 -5.43
CA ILE A 74 9.47 4.99 -5.85
C ILE A 74 10.86 4.38 -5.66
N ILE A 75 11.12 3.76 -4.51
CA ILE A 75 12.41 3.09 -4.25
C ILE A 75 12.67 2.02 -5.30
N GLY A 76 11.65 1.24 -5.67
CA GLY A 76 11.77 0.25 -6.73
C GLY A 76 12.16 0.88 -8.06
N LEU A 77 11.51 2.00 -8.44
CA LEU A 77 11.82 2.72 -9.67
C LEU A 77 13.23 3.28 -9.66
N MET A 78 13.72 3.78 -8.52
CA MET A 78 15.10 4.26 -8.40
C MET A 78 16.10 3.16 -8.70
N ARG A 79 15.74 1.90 -8.45
CA ARG A 79 16.54 0.73 -8.78
C ARG A 79 16.22 0.16 -10.16
N LYS A 80 15.49 0.91 -10.98
CA LYS A 80 15.05 0.53 -12.33
C LYS A 80 14.22 -0.76 -12.34
N LYS A 81 13.44 -0.98 -11.29
CA LYS A 81 12.58 -2.16 -11.15
C LYS A 81 11.16 -1.75 -10.82
N SER A 82 10.18 -2.44 -11.40
CA SER A 82 8.79 -2.30 -11.03
C SER A 82 8.46 -3.35 -9.95
N LEU A 83 8.16 -2.89 -8.75
CA LEU A 83 7.73 -3.78 -7.67
C LEU A 83 6.35 -4.35 -7.97
N LEU A 84 5.51 -3.64 -8.71
CA LEU A 84 4.22 -4.16 -9.17
C LEU A 84 4.41 -5.37 -10.06
N GLN A 85 5.37 -5.34 -10.97
CA GLN A 85 5.70 -6.49 -11.80
C GLN A 85 6.15 -7.68 -10.95
N SER A 86 6.94 -7.42 -9.91
CA SER A 86 7.39 -8.47 -9.01
C SER A 86 6.23 -9.14 -8.26
N LEU A 87 5.19 -8.37 -7.92
CA LEU A 87 4.04 -8.87 -7.16
C LEU A 87 2.97 -9.48 -8.07
N MET A 88 2.70 -8.89 -9.22
CA MET A 88 1.56 -9.21 -10.07
C MET A 88 1.93 -9.76 -11.44
N GLY A 89 3.21 -9.93 -11.72
CA GLY A 89 3.67 -10.39 -13.03
C GLY A 89 3.19 -11.79 -13.41
N SER A 90 2.89 -12.63 -12.42
CA SER A 90 2.35 -13.97 -12.69
C SER A 90 0.85 -13.94 -13.02
N THR A 91 0.14 -12.91 -12.59
CA THR A 91 -1.30 -12.78 -12.78
C THR A 91 -1.64 -11.97 -14.02
N LEU A 92 -0.87 -10.93 -14.30
CA LEU A 92 -1.08 -10.01 -15.42
C LEU A 92 0.20 -9.90 -16.24
N ALA A 93 0.10 -10.20 -17.53
CA ALA A 93 1.25 -10.19 -18.43
C ALA A 93 1.30 -8.87 -19.18
N LEU A 94 2.16 -7.95 -18.74
CA LEU A 94 2.45 -6.70 -19.41
C LEU A 94 3.92 -6.63 -19.80
N GLU A 95 4.22 -5.90 -20.87
CA GLU A 95 5.60 -5.60 -21.23
C GLU A 95 6.26 -4.75 -20.13
N GLU A 96 7.58 -4.83 -20.03
CA GLU A 96 8.32 -4.12 -18.97
C GLU A 96 8.06 -2.61 -18.98
N GLU A 97 8.00 -2.00 -20.16
CA GLU A 97 7.65 -0.57 -20.27
C GLU A 97 6.27 -0.26 -19.70
N GLY A 98 5.31 -1.17 -19.92
CA GLY A 98 3.95 -1.03 -19.37
C GLY A 98 3.95 -1.08 -17.85
N TRP A 99 4.71 -2.01 -17.27
CA TRP A 99 4.85 -2.10 -15.81
C TRP A 99 5.47 -0.83 -15.22
N MET A 100 6.50 -0.30 -15.85
CA MET A 100 7.17 0.92 -15.38
C MET A 100 6.23 2.13 -15.45
N LEU A 101 5.48 2.25 -16.55
CA LEU A 101 4.52 3.35 -16.71
C LEU A 101 3.36 3.23 -15.73
N LEU A 102 2.82 2.03 -15.56
CA LEU A 102 1.73 1.78 -14.60
C LEU A 102 2.19 2.11 -13.18
N THR A 103 3.41 1.71 -12.81
CA THR A 103 3.98 2.03 -11.51
C THR A 103 4.05 3.53 -11.26
N LYS A 104 4.53 4.30 -12.24
CA LYS A 104 4.58 5.76 -12.13
C LYS A 104 3.20 6.37 -11.94
N ARG A 105 2.21 5.87 -12.68
CA ARG A 105 0.83 6.36 -12.58
C ARG A 105 0.21 6.03 -11.22
N ILE A 106 0.46 4.83 -10.69
CA ILE A 106 -0.05 4.42 -9.37
C ILE A 106 0.60 5.26 -8.27
N ILE A 107 1.90 5.57 -8.37
CA ILE A 107 2.57 6.46 -7.41
C ILE A 107 1.87 7.81 -7.35
N ILE A 108 1.63 8.42 -8.50
CA ILE A 108 0.96 9.72 -8.58
C ILE A 108 -0.46 9.62 -7.99
N PHE A 109 -1.16 8.53 -8.31
CA PHE A 109 -2.50 8.30 -7.80
C PHE A 109 -2.52 8.18 -6.28
N PHE A 110 -1.61 7.40 -5.69
CA PHE A 110 -1.53 7.23 -4.24
C PHE A 110 -1.17 8.54 -3.53
N ILE A 111 -0.23 9.31 -4.08
CA ILE A 111 0.11 10.63 -3.53
C ILE A 111 -1.11 11.55 -3.60
N SER A 112 -1.86 11.52 -4.70
CA SER A 112 -3.08 12.30 -4.85
C SER A 112 -4.15 11.92 -3.83
N LEU A 113 -4.35 10.62 -3.59
CA LEU A 113 -5.30 10.14 -2.60
C LEU A 113 -4.89 10.58 -1.18
N ALA A 114 -3.60 10.49 -0.87
CA ALA A 114 -3.08 10.94 0.41
C ALA A 114 -3.35 12.44 0.62
N PHE A 115 -3.09 13.24 -0.39
CA PHE A 115 -3.35 14.68 -0.35
C PHE A 115 -4.84 14.98 -0.18
N LEU A 116 -5.70 14.29 -0.93
CA LEU A 116 -7.15 14.45 -0.81
C LEU A 116 -7.65 14.06 0.59
N ASN A 117 -7.12 12.98 1.15
CA ASN A 117 -7.49 12.57 2.51
C ASN A 117 -7.14 13.66 3.53
N GLU A 118 -5.96 14.25 3.41
CA GLU A 118 -5.55 15.35 4.30
C GLU A 118 -6.49 16.55 4.16
N LEU A 119 -6.84 16.94 2.93
CA LEU A 119 -7.77 18.05 2.70
C LEU A 119 -9.14 17.77 3.31
N VAL A 120 -9.66 16.56 3.12
CA VAL A 120 -11.02 16.24 3.55
C VAL A 120 -11.11 16.23 5.07
N TRP A 121 -10.19 15.56 5.78
CA TRP A 121 -10.32 15.49 7.22
C TRP A 121 -9.95 16.81 7.94
N ARG A 122 -9.11 17.65 7.31
CA ARG A 122 -8.71 18.94 7.92
C ARG A 122 -9.73 20.05 7.70
N TYR A 123 -10.38 20.07 6.53
CA TYR A 123 -11.22 21.20 6.13
C TYR A 123 -12.70 20.87 6.09
N PHE A 124 -13.07 19.61 6.13
CA PHE A 124 -14.47 19.16 6.11
C PHE A 124 -14.79 18.42 7.40
N GLY A 125 -16.08 18.15 7.65
CA GLY A 125 -16.53 17.51 8.88
C GLY A 125 -16.27 16.01 8.89
N GLN A 126 -16.54 15.41 10.05
CA GLN A 126 -16.39 13.97 10.26
C GLN A 126 -17.20 13.16 9.27
N ASP A 127 -18.45 13.57 9.02
CA ASP A 127 -19.35 12.84 8.12
C ASP A 127 -18.84 12.85 6.69
N GLN A 128 -18.30 13.99 6.24
CA GLN A 128 -17.71 14.12 4.91
C GLN A 128 -16.48 13.25 4.76
N TRP A 129 -15.65 13.17 5.79
CA TRP A 129 -14.46 12.30 5.76
C TRP A 129 -14.85 10.83 5.69
N VAL A 130 -15.85 10.40 6.48
CA VAL A 130 -16.34 9.02 6.46
C VAL A 130 -16.91 8.69 5.07
N ASN A 131 -17.69 9.58 4.47
CA ASN A 131 -18.22 9.39 3.12
C ASN A 131 -17.09 9.31 2.08
N PHE A 132 -16.09 10.17 2.19
CA PHE A 132 -14.94 10.13 1.28
C PHE A 132 -14.17 8.80 1.40
N LYS A 133 -13.89 8.36 2.62
CA LYS A 133 -13.19 7.11 2.86
C LYS A 133 -13.99 5.91 2.36
N THR A 134 -15.31 5.90 2.60
CA THR A 134 -16.16 4.76 2.31
C THR A 134 -16.55 4.67 0.83
N PHE A 135 -16.84 5.80 0.19
CA PHE A 135 -17.36 5.84 -1.17
C PHE A 135 -16.41 6.53 -2.14
N GLY A 136 -15.82 7.65 -1.74
CA GLY A 136 -14.97 8.45 -2.63
C GLY A 136 -13.72 7.72 -3.08
N MET A 137 -12.97 7.15 -2.15
CA MET A 137 -11.73 6.43 -2.47
C MET A 137 -11.98 5.21 -3.37
N PRO A 138 -12.96 4.33 -3.09
CA PRO A 138 -13.26 3.23 -4.00
C PRO A 138 -13.69 3.68 -5.38
N ILE A 139 -14.53 4.71 -5.47
CA ILE A 139 -14.99 5.25 -6.77
C ILE A 139 -13.79 5.81 -7.55
N LEU A 140 -12.94 6.60 -6.90
CA LEU A 140 -11.74 7.14 -7.55
C LEU A 140 -10.80 6.03 -8.01
N SER A 141 -10.67 4.97 -7.23
CA SER A 141 -9.83 3.81 -7.59
C SER A 141 -10.39 3.09 -8.81
N LEU A 142 -11.71 2.88 -8.87
CA LEU A 142 -12.35 2.27 -10.04
C LEU A 142 -12.18 3.13 -11.28
N LEU A 143 -12.35 4.45 -11.16
CA LEU A 143 -12.14 5.37 -12.28
C LEU A 143 -10.68 5.37 -12.74
N PHE A 144 -9.74 5.35 -11.80
CA PHE A 144 -8.32 5.29 -12.14
C PHE A 144 -8.00 4.03 -12.96
N PHE A 145 -8.46 2.86 -12.52
CA PHE A 145 -8.21 1.62 -13.25
C PHE A 145 -8.93 1.60 -14.59
N ALA A 146 -10.12 2.18 -14.69
CA ALA A 146 -10.81 2.31 -15.97
C ALA A 146 -10.00 3.17 -16.96
N PHE A 147 -9.39 4.26 -16.50
CA PHE A 147 -8.54 5.10 -17.33
C PHE A 147 -7.25 4.41 -17.77
N GLN A 148 -6.85 3.31 -17.11
CA GLN A 148 -5.66 2.54 -17.51
C GLN A 148 -5.95 1.56 -18.66
N TYR A 149 -7.17 1.51 -19.18
CA TYR A 149 -7.57 0.59 -20.25
C TYR A 149 -6.66 0.69 -21.48
N LYS A 150 -6.34 1.91 -21.90
CA LYS A 150 -5.45 2.12 -23.04
C LYS A 150 -4.03 1.61 -22.79
N LEU A 151 -3.55 1.76 -21.58
CA LEU A 151 -2.24 1.23 -21.20
C LEU A 151 -2.24 -0.29 -21.28
N PHE A 152 -3.26 -0.93 -20.74
CA PHE A 152 -3.39 -2.39 -20.80
C PHE A 152 -3.48 -2.87 -22.24
N GLN A 153 -4.24 -2.20 -23.10
CA GLN A 153 -4.32 -2.57 -24.51
C GLN A 153 -2.98 -2.48 -25.21
N LYS A 154 -2.21 -1.42 -24.92
CA LYS A 154 -0.94 -1.18 -25.59
C LYS A 154 0.16 -2.15 -25.16
N TYR A 155 0.21 -2.50 -23.87
CA TYR A 155 1.32 -3.24 -23.28
C TYR A 155 0.99 -4.67 -22.87
N LEU A 156 -0.25 -5.09 -23.05
CA LEU A 156 -0.63 -6.46 -22.71
C LEU A 156 0.06 -7.43 -23.65
N ILE A 157 0.74 -8.43 -23.07
CA ILE A 157 1.39 -9.48 -23.87
C ILE A 157 0.33 -10.48 -24.27
N ASP A 158 0.19 -10.67 -25.61
CA ASP A 158 -0.74 -11.67 -26.14
C ASP A 158 -0.11 -13.05 -26.02
N LYS A 159 -0.71 -13.91 -25.19
CA LYS A 159 -0.21 -15.26 -24.94
C LYS A 159 -0.61 -16.27 -26.04
N GLU A 160 -1.46 -15.86 -26.97
CA GLU A 160 -1.91 -16.74 -28.06
C GLU A 160 -0.95 -16.77 -29.25
N ASN A 161 0.06 -15.89 -29.25
CA ASN A 161 1.13 -15.91 -30.22
C ASN A 161 2.38 -16.57 -29.60
#